data_03a0c089d7205bd1b4844112536a8bbd
#
_entry.id   03a0c089d7205bd1b4844112536a8bbd
#
_cell.length_a   1.000
_cell.length_b   1.000
_cell.length_c   1.000
_cell.angle_alpha   90.00
_cell.angle_beta   90.00
_cell.angle_gamma   90.00
#
_symmetry.space_group_name_H-M   'P 1'
#
loop_
_entity.id
_entity.type
_entity.pdbx_description
1 polymer ?
#
loop_
_entity_poly.entity_id
_entity_poly.type
_entity_poly.pdbx_seq_one_letter_code
_entity_poly.pdbx_strand_id
1 'polypeptide(L)'
;MLGAGSIGSVVAEALRDGKVPGAELAGVVDPALSPAGLPMCALPELLSTSDLVVEAAGQRALTDAGPQVLSAGCDLLVVSVGALAADGLLEKLLAAGPGAVHLSTGAIGGLDLLRSAALLGSFERVVIETTKKASSLVQPWMSAAEAEELRQATAPVELRRGPAREITAAFPKSANVAASVALAVRDWDVVEAAVIADPAAPLTSHVITAVGPAGEYRFEIKNRPSPQTPTSSQVVPYAVLSALEALATPRAVFR
;
A
#
# COMPACT_ATOMS: atom_id res chain seq x y z
N MET A 1 12.22 -2.47 10.54
CA MET A 1 11.43 -1.51 9.73
C MET A 1 12.30 -0.89 8.65
N LEU A 2 11.82 -0.82 7.43
CA LEU A 2 12.41 -0.06 6.32
C LEU A 2 11.51 1.14 6.02
N GLY A 3 12.00 2.35 6.28
CA GLY A 3 11.27 3.61 6.24
C GLY A 3 10.77 4.09 7.61
N ALA A 4 11.02 5.36 7.92
CA ALA A 4 10.61 6.07 9.14
C ALA A 4 9.66 7.25 8.85
N GLY A 5 8.98 7.23 7.71
CA GLY A 5 7.95 8.20 7.34
C GLY A 5 6.68 8.05 8.17
N SER A 6 5.60 8.71 7.75
CA SER A 6 4.32 8.78 8.49
C SER A 6 3.68 7.42 8.82
N ILE A 7 3.95 6.38 8.03
CA ILE A 7 3.47 5.02 8.32
C ILE A 7 4.50 4.30 9.18
N GLY A 8 5.76 4.29 8.75
CA GLY A 8 6.81 3.52 9.41
C GLY A 8 7.08 3.97 10.84
N SER A 9 7.04 5.28 11.14
CA SER A 9 7.21 5.78 12.51
C SER A 9 6.11 5.29 13.45
N VAL A 10 4.84 5.34 13.02
CA VAL A 10 3.71 4.86 13.84
C VAL A 10 3.84 3.36 14.14
N VAL A 11 4.22 2.56 13.13
CA VAL A 11 4.42 1.12 13.30
C VAL A 11 5.62 0.84 14.21
N ALA A 12 6.75 1.51 13.98
CA ALA A 12 7.96 1.33 14.79
C ALA A 12 7.74 1.73 16.26
N GLU A 13 7.06 2.84 16.51
CA GLU A 13 6.69 3.27 17.86
C GLU A 13 5.78 2.25 18.55
N ALA A 14 4.78 1.72 17.83
CA ALA A 14 3.88 0.71 18.38
C ALA A 14 4.62 -0.60 18.74
N LEU A 15 5.57 -1.03 17.91
CA LEU A 15 6.43 -2.20 18.20
C LEU A 15 7.34 -1.93 19.39
N ARG A 16 8.04 -0.78 19.42
CA ARG A 16 8.88 -0.37 20.55
C ARG A 16 8.11 -0.36 21.88
N ASP A 17 6.87 0.12 21.83
CA ASP A 17 6.00 0.22 23.01
C ASP A 17 5.31 -1.10 23.38
N GLY A 18 5.63 -2.21 22.70
CA GLY A 18 5.07 -3.55 22.96
C GLY A 18 3.58 -3.68 22.65
N LYS A 19 3.04 -2.84 21.74
CA LYS A 19 1.60 -2.83 21.38
C LYS A 19 1.20 -3.97 20.45
N VAL A 20 2.16 -4.72 19.91
CA VAL A 20 1.92 -5.89 19.06
C VAL A 20 2.46 -7.13 19.79
N PRO A 21 1.63 -7.93 20.43
CA PRO A 21 2.07 -9.13 21.13
C PRO A 21 2.78 -10.10 20.20
N GLY A 22 3.96 -10.58 20.64
CA GLY A 22 4.78 -11.54 19.87
C GLY A 22 5.62 -10.90 18.77
N ALA A 23 5.67 -9.57 18.66
CA ALA A 23 6.56 -8.85 17.76
C ALA A 23 7.35 -7.76 18.51
N GLU A 24 8.63 -7.64 18.20
CA GLU A 24 9.54 -6.65 18.76
C GLU A 24 10.21 -5.85 17.65
N LEU A 25 10.57 -4.60 17.96
CA LEU A 25 11.30 -3.74 17.03
C LEU A 25 12.80 -4.03 17.09
N ALA A 26 13.33 -4.74 16.10
CA ALA A 26 14.77 -4.98 15.98
C ALA A 26 15.56 -3.73 15.55
N GLY A 27 14.99 -2.92 14.63
CA GLY A 27 15.65 -1.72 14.14
C GLY A 27 14.86 -0.97 13.08
N VAL A 28 15.35 0.22 12.73
CA VAL A 28 14.75 1.09 11.69
C VAL A 28 15.83 1.56 10.73
N VAL A 29 15.60 1.40 9.45
CA VAL A 29 16.46 1.90 8.37
C VAL A 29 15.73 3.00 7.63
N ASP A 30 16.28 4.21 7.64
CA ASP A 30 15.84 5.32 6.81
C ASP A 30 17.03 6.25 6.53
N PRO A 31 17.36 6.54 5.25
CA PRO A 31 18.51 7.36 4.91
C PRO A 31 18.31 8.86 5.17
N ALA A 32 17.08 9.30 5.32
CA ALA A 32 16.73 10.72 5.42
C ALA A 32 16.13 11.11 6.79
N LEU A 33 15.51 10.17 7.49
CA LEU A 33 14.78 10.42 8.73
C LEU A 33 15.40 9.62 9.89
N SER A 34 15.56 10.29 11.02
CA SER A 34 16.03 9.68 12.27
C SER A 34 15.14 10.13 13.43
N PRO A 35 13.93 9.59 13.55
CA PRO A 35 13.01 9.96 14.63
C PRO A 35 13.62 9.63 16.00
N ALA A 36 13.49 10.57 16.95
CA ALA A 36 14.01 10.40 18.29
C ALA A 36 13.39 9.17 18.98
N GLY A 37 14.23 8.38 19.66
CA GLY A 37 13.81 7.20 20.41
C GLY A 37 13.53 5.95 19.58
N LEU A 38 13.81 5.96 18.27
CA LEU A 38 13.81 4.74 17.45
C LEU A 38 15.25 4.21 17.27
N PRO A 39 15.46 2.88 17.30
CA PRO A 39 16.77 2.26 17.11
C PRO A 39 17.16 2.28 15.63
N MET A 40 17.84 3.35 15.19
CA MET A 40 18.31 3.48 13.82
C MET A 40 19.51 2.56 13.58
N CYS A 41 19.51 1.86 12.45
CA CYS A 41 20.58 0.94 12.06
C CYS A 41 20.79 0.92 10.53
N ALA A 42 21.85 0.24 10.08
CA ALA A 42 22.07 -0.03 8.66
C ALA A 42 21.27 -1.26 8.19
N LEU A 43 20.98 -1.34 6.89
CA LEU A 43 20.22 -2.48 6.34
C LEU A 43 20.86 -3.85 6.64
N PRO A 44 22.19 -4.07 6.50
CA PRO A 44 22.79 -5.36 6.85
C PRO A 44 22.59 -5.75 8.32
N GLU A 45 22.64 -4.79 9.23
CA GLU A 45 22.39 -5.01 10.66
C GLU A 45 20.93 -5.42 10.89
N LEU A 46 19.98 -4.68 10.30
CA LEU A 46 18.56 -5.02 10.37
C LEU A 46 18.32 -6.45 9.90
N LEU A 47 18.89 -6.85 8.75
CA LEU A 47 18.69 -8.19 8.16
C LEU A 47 19.26 -9.31 9.04
N SER A 48 20.34 -9.05 9.78
CA SER A 48 20.96 -10.06 10.64
C SER A 48 20.20 -10.30 11.96
N THR A 49 19.25 -9.42 12.31
CA THR A 49 18.54 -9.45 13.58
C THR A 49 17.02 -9.54 13.45
N SER A 50 16.52 -9.64 12.22
CA SER A 50 15.08 -9.62 11.95
C SER A 50 14.59 -10.91 11.32
N ASP A 51 13.41 -11.39 11.73
CA ASP A 51 12.68 -12.47 11.05
C ASP A 51 11.80 -11.91 9.93
N LEU A 52 11.32 -10.67 10.10
CA LEU A 52 10.43 -9.99 9.17
C LEU A 52 10.81 -8.52 9.03
N VAL A 53 10.83 -8.02 7.80
CA VAL A 53 11.00 -6.60 7.49
C VAL A 53 9.71 -6.01 6.95
N VAL A 54 9.22 -4.95 7.57
CA VAL A 54 8.11 -4.15 7.05
C VAL A 54 8.68 -3.05 6.14
N GLU A 55 8.30 -3.02 4.88
CA GLU A 55 8.68 -1.98 3.94
C GLU A 55 7.60 -0.89 3.90
N ALA A 56 7.92 0.32 4.33
CA ALA A 56 7.11 1.54 4.29
C ALA A 56 7.92 2.76 3.81
N ALA A 57 8.93 2.51 2.96
CA ALA A 57 9.89 3.51 2.46
C ALA A 57 9.59 3.98 1.03
N GLY A 58 8.59 3.37 0.36
CA GLY A 58 8.16 3.72 -0.98
C GLY A 58 8.65 2.76 -2.07
N GLN A 59 8.05 2.89 -3.25
CA GLN A 59 8.21 1.94 -4.36
C GLN A 59 9.68 1.67 -4.74
N ARG A 60 10.51 2.72 -4.77
CA ARG A 60 11.93 2.58 -5.08
C ARG A 60 12.66 1.75 -4.03
N ALA A 61 12.41 2.01 -2.74
CA ALA A 61 13.05 1.26 -1.66
C ALA A 61 12.66 -0.23 -1.70
N LEU A 62 11.41 -0.55 -2.04
CA LEU A 62 10.99 -1.95 -2.26
C LEU A 62 11.78 -2.60 -3.39
N THR A 63 11.93 -1.92 -4.53
CA THR A 63 12.66 -2.44 -5.70
C THR A 63 14.13 -2.72 -5.37
N ASP A 64 14.76 -1.81 -4.61
CA ASP A 64 16.20 -1.85 -4.31
C ASP A 64 16.51 -2.82 -3.14
N ALA A 65 15.74 -2.80 -2.07
CA ALA A 65 16.01 -3.54 -0.85
C ALA A 65 15.19 -4.85 -0.72
N GLY A 66 14.03 -4.95 -1.34
CA GLY A 66 13.15 -6.11 -1.21
C GLY A 66 13.83 -7.45 -1.54
N PRO A 67 14.56 -7.58 -2.68
CA PRO A 67 15.29 -8.80 -2.97
C PRO A 67 16.36 -9.14 -1.93
N GLN A 68 17.02 -8.15 -1.33
CA GLN A 68 18.04 -8.34 -0.30
C GLN A 68 17.42 -8.88 0.99
N VAL A 69 16.25 -8.36 1.39
CA VAL A 69 15.49 -8.83 2.55
C VAL A 69 15.17 -10.32 2.41
N LEU A 70 14.57 -10.69 1.28
CA LEU A 70 14.17 -12.09 1.01
C LEU A 70 15.35 -13.03 0.89
N SER A 71 16.44 -12.58 0.25
CA SER A 71 17.70 -13.37 0.13
C SER A 71 18.38 -13.61 1.47
N ALA A 72 18.22 -12.71 2.43
CA ALA A 72 18.71 -12.87 3.80
C ALA A 72 17.87 -13.86 4.63
N GLY A 73 16.76 -14.35 4.09
CA GLY A 73 15.84 -15.25 4.79
C GLY A 73 14.79 -14.56 5.64
N CYS A 74 14.73 -13.22 5.60
CA CYS A 74 13.68 -12.47 6.28
C CYS A 74 12.40 -12.45 5.45
N ASP A 75 11.26 -12.57 6.09
CA ASP A 75 9.97 -12.28 5.47
C ASP A 75 9.85 -10.76 5.15
N LEU A 76 9.04 -10.42 4.15
CA LEU A 76 8.85 -9.05 3.72
C LEU A 76 7.36 -8.68 3.70
N LEU A 77 6.94 -7.76 4.58
CA LEU A 77 5.61 -7.16 4.55
C LEU A 77 5.65 -5.85 3.75
N VAL A 78 5.06 -5.88 2.57
CA VAL A 78 5.05 -4.77 1.61
C VAL A 78 3.89 -3.82 1.89
N VAL A 79 4.18 -2.54 2.11
CA VAL A 79 3.18 -1.47 2.18
C VAL A 79 3.10 -0.70 0.85
N SER A 80 4.22 -0.57 0.15
CA SER A 80 4.29 0.10 -1.15
C SER A 80 3.86 -0.83 -2.30
N VAL A 81 2.69 -1.45 -2.17
CA VAL A 81 2.17 -2.48 -3.09
C VAL A 81 2.12 -2.00 -4.55
N GLY A 82 1.97 -0.68 -4.77
CA GLY A 82 2.00 -0.08 -6.10
C GLY A 82 3.29 -0.32 -6.88
N ALA A 83 4.41 -0.61 -6.22
CA ALA A 83 5.64 -0.97 -6.91
C ALA A 83 5.50 -2.24 -7.75
N LEU A 84 4.61 -3.15 -7.34
CA LEU A 84 4.34 -4.42 -8.01
C LEU A 84 3.58 -4.26 -9.33
N ALA A 85 3.18 -3.04 -9.69
CA ALA A 85 2.73 -2.70 -11.04
C ALA A 85 3.86 -2.74 -12.07
N ALA A 86 5.12 -2.65 -11.63
CA ALA A 86 6.27 -2.85 -12.51
C ALA A 86 6.39 -4.32 -12.91
N ASP A 87 6.52 -4.55 -14.23
CA ASP A 87 6.59 -5.90 -14.77
C ASP A 87 7.77 -6.68 -14.20
N GLY A 88 7.51 -7.92 -13.81
CA GLY A 88 8.52 -8.84 -13.29
C GLY A 88 9.02 -8.55 -11.86
N LEU A 89 8.58 -7.47 -11.19
CA LEU A 89 9.07 -7.19 -9.85
C LEU A 89 8.55 -8.20 -8.82
N LEU A 90 7.27 -8.58 -8.89
CA LEU A 90 6.71 -9.58 -7.99
C LEU A 90 7.42 -10.93 -8.17
N GLU A 91 7.61 -11.38 -9.40
CA GLU A 91 8.32 -12.61 -9.74
C GLU A 91 9.77 -12.58 -9.24
N LYS A 92 10.44 -11.43 -9.41
CA LYS A 92 11.80 -11.22 -8.89
C LYS A 92 11.84 -11.32 -7.36
N LEU A 93 10.87 -10.74 -6.66
CA LEU A 93 10.78 -10.85 -5.21
C LEU A 93 10.53 -12.29 -4.77
N LEU A 94 9.57 -12.98 -5.38
CA LEU A 94 9.24 -14.37 -5.05
C LEU A 94 10.40 -15.34 -5.33
N ALA A 95 11.28 -15.02 -6.28
CA ALA A 95 12.46 -15.82 -6.62
C ALA A 95 13.73 -15.43 -5.82
N ALA A 96 13.69 -14.35 -5.04
CA ALA A 96 14.89 -13.77 -4.45
C ALA A 96 15.49 -14.59 -3.29
N GLY A 97 14.71 -15.41 -2.61
CA GLY A 97 15.21 -16.17 -1.45
C GLY A 97 14.13 -16.93 -0.70
N PRO A 98 14.46 -17.50 0.45
CA PRO A 98 13.54 -18.31 1.23
C PRO A 98 12.48 -17.50 1.99
N GLY A 99 12.66 -16.19 2.16
CA GLY A 99 11.70 -15.33 2.84
C GLY A 99 10.37 -15.23 2.10
N ALA A 100 9.26 -15.13 2.82
CA ALA A 100 7.93 -15.00 2.27
C ALA A 100 7.57 -13.52 2.00
N VAL A 101 6.78 -13.28 0.94
CA VAL A 101 6.23 -11.95 0.62
C VAL A 101 4.81 -11.85 1.14
N HIS A 102 4.57 -10.86 2.00
CA HIS A 102 3.25 -10.50 2.53
C HIS A 102 2.85 -9.14 1.99
N LEU A 103 1.58 -8.96 1.63
CA LEU A 103 1.06 -7.70 1.13
C LEU A 103 0.12 -7.07 2.15
N SER A 104 0.35 -5.81 2.50
CA SER A 104 -0.57 -5.07 3.34
C SER A 104 -1.86 -4.76 2.58
N THR A 105 -3.01 -4.87 3.23
CA THR A 105 -4.30 -4.44 2.67
C THR A 105 -4.38 -2.91 2.53
N GLY A 106 -3.52 -2.19 3.24
CA GLY A 106 -3.46 -0.74 3.17
C GLY A 106 -4.74 -0.06 3.65
N ALA A 107 -5.36 0.69 2.74
CA ALA A 107 -6.53 1.53 3.05
C ALA A 107 -7.87 0.92 2.62
N ILE A 108 -7.89 -0.30 2.09
CA ILE A 108 -9.09 -0.92 1.49
C ILE A 108 -9.41 -2.28 2.12
N GLY A 109 -10.68 -2.69 1.98
CA GLY A 109 -11.19 -4.00 2.36
C GLY A 109 -11.77 -4.75 1.16
N GLY A 110 -12.24 -5.98 1.39
CA GLY A 110 -12.86 -6.83 0.36
C GLY A 110 -11.85 -7.59 -0.52
N LEU A 111 -10.53 -7.41 -0.28
CA LEU A 111 -9.48 -8.10 -1.04
C LEU A 111 -9.53 -9.63 -0.84
N ASP A 112 -9.90 -10.07 0.34
CA ASP A 112 -10.09 -11.47 0.70
C ASP A 112 -11.21 -12.11 -0.13
N LEU A 113 -12.34 -11.41 -0.28
CA LEU A 113 -13.47 -11.88 -1.09
C LEU A 113 -13.12 -11.87 -2.59
N LEU A 114 -12.48 -10.80 -3.10
CA LEU A 114 -12.03 -10.74 -4.49
C LEU A 114 -11.04 -11.87 -4.80
N ARG A 115 -10.07 -12.11 -3.91
CA ARG A 115 -9.10 -13.20 -4.04
C ARG A 115 -9.78 -14.57 -4.06
N SER A 116 -10.80 -14.76 -3.22
CA SER A 116 -11.56 -16.01 -3.16
C SER A 116 -12.38 -16.22 -4.43
N ALA A 117 -13.04 -15.18 -4.93
CA ALA A 117 -13.81 -15.22 -6.17
C ALA A 117 -12.92 -15.51 -7.38
N ALA A 118 -11.69 -14.97 -7.42
CA ALA A 118 -10.70 -15.24 -8.47
C ALA A 118 -10.27 -16.71 -8.57
N LEU A 119 -10.47 -17.52 -7.52
CA LEU A 119 -10.24 -18.96 -7.56
C LEU A 119 -11.33 -19.71 -8.35
N LEU A 120 -12.53 -19.13 -8.46
CA LEU A 120 -13.62 -19.72 -9.22
C LEU A 120 -13.49 -19.45 -10.73
N GLY A 121 -12.87 -18.34 -11.11
CA GLY A 121 -12.64 -17.96 -12.51
C GLY A 121 -12.30 -16.47 -12.64
N SER A 122 -12.05 -16.06 -13.90
CA SER A 122 -11.70 -14.67 -14.23
C SER A 122 -12.89 -13.73 -14.02
N PHE A 123 -12.60 -12.50 -13.58
CA PHE A 123 -13.58 -11.43 -13.55
C PHE A 123 -13.86 -10.91 -14.96
N GLU A 124 -15.08 -10.46 -15.20
CA GLU A 124 -15.49 -9.81 -16.45
C GLU A 124 -15.10 -8.32 -16.44
N ARG A 125 -15.22 -7.70 -15.28
CA ARG A 125 -14.92 -6.28 -15.07
C ARG A 125 -14.59 -6.00 -13.63
N VAL A 126 -13.53 -5.23 -13.42
CA VAL A 126 -13.18 -4.69 -12.10
C VAL A 126 -12.82 -3.22 -12.24
N VAL A 127 -13.44 -2.36 -11.44
CA VAL A 127 -13.16 -0.92 -11.42
C VAL A 127 -12.86 -0.48 -10.01
N ILE A 128 -11.80 0.30 -9.84
CA ILE A 128 -11.53 1.01 -8.59
C ILE A 128 -11.47 2.52 -8.83
N GLU A 129 -12.34 3.25 -8.14
CA GLU A 129 -12.36 4.71 -8.15
C GLU A 129 -11.84 5.25 -6.83
N THR A 130 -10.80 6.08 -6.92
CA THR A 130 -10.19 6.73 -5.75
C THR A 130 -10.47 8.22 -5.79
N THR A 131 -11.25 8.71 -4.83
CA THR A 131 -11.55 10.14 -4.66
C THR A 131 -10.78 10.70 -3.47
N LYS A 132 -10.03 11.77 -3.69
CA LYS A 132 -9.27 12.49 -2.65
C LYS A 132 -9.45 13.99 -2.79
N LYS A 133 -9.10 14.70 -1.71
CA LYS A 133 -9.04 16.16 -1.75
C LYS A 133 -8.11 16.65 -2.85
N ALA A 134 -8.58 17.57 -3.69
CA ALA A 134 -7.87 18.06 -4.87
C ALA A 134 -6.43 18.49 -4.57
N SER A 135 -6.21 19.23 -3.48
CA SER A 135 -4.89 19.70 -3.07
C SER A 135 -3.87 18.58 -2.76
N SER A 136 -4.33 17.35 -2.46
CA SER A 136 -3.47 16.20 -2.17
C SER A 136 -3.06 15.40 -3.41
N LEU A 137 -3.61 15.72 -4.57
CA LEU A 137 -3.42 14.97 -5.82
C LEU A 137 -2.51 15.67 -6.84
N VAL A 138 -1.94 16.83 -6.51
CA VAL A 138 -0.95 17.47 -7.37
C VAL A 138 0.26 16.55 -7.54
N GLN A 139 0.65 16.30 -8.80
CA GLN A 139 1.73 15.40 -9.16
C GLN A 139 2.90 16.15 -9.83
N PRO A 140 4.13 15.64 -9.72
CA PRO A 140 5.31 16.28 -10.36
C PRO A 140 5.25 16.35 -11.90
N TRP A 141 4.46 15.48 -12.54
CA TRP A 141 4.30 15.49 -13.99
C TRP A 141 3.27 16.52 -14.50
N MET A 142 2.52 17.15 -13.60
CA MET A 142 1.58 18.21 -13.94
C MET A 142 2.35 19.50 -14.24
N SER A 143 1.91 20.24 -15.26
CA SER A 143 2.35 21.61 -15.48
C SER A 143 1.91 22.53 -14.32
N ALA A 144 2.54 23.67 -14.19
CA ALA A 144 2.15 24.66 -13.18
C ALA A 144 0.70 25.14 -13.35
N ALA A 145 0.22 25.23 -14.60
CA ALA A 145 -1.15 25.62 -14.90
C ALA A 145 -2.16 24.54 -14.46
N GLU A 146 -1.93 23.28 -14.81
CA GLU A 146 -2.77 22.16 -14.38
C GLU A 146 -2.81 22.00 -12.86
N ALA A 147 -1.66 22.15 -12.19
CA ALA A 147 -1.59 22.10 -10.73
C ALA A 147 -2.36 23.23 -10.07
N GLU A 148 -2.36 24.45 -10.67
CA GLU A 148 -3.09 25.59 -10.15
C GLU A 148 -4.60 25.45 -10.43
N GLU A 149 -4.98 25.03 -11.62
CA GLU A 149 -6.39 24.72 -11.96
C GLU A 149 -6.96 23.68 -11.00
N LEU A 150 -6.18 22.63 -10.69
CA LEU A 150 -6.60 21.61 -9.72
C LEU A 150 -6.77 22.17 -8.31
N ARG A 151 -5.91 23.11 -7.87
CA ARG A 151 -6.06 23.75 -6.56
C ARG A 151 -7.28 24.68 -6.48
N GLN A 152 -7.65 25.28 -7.61
CA GLN A 152 -8.78 26.19 -7.72
C GLN A 152 -10.09 25.50 -8.12
N ALA A 153 -10.07 24.18 -8.33
CA ALA A 153 -11.26 23.42 -8.69
C ALA A 153 -12.37 23.63 -7.65
N THR A 154 -13.58 23.87 -8.13
CA THR A 154 -14.80 24.07 -7.30
C THR A 154 -15.76 22.89 -7.34
N ALA A 155 -15.50 21.92 -8.23
CA ALA A 155 -16.26 20.69 -8.39
C ALA A 155 -15.31 19.50 -8.56
N PRO A 156 -15.79 18.25 -8.37
CA PRO A 156 -14.99 17.06 -8.64
C PRO A 156 -14.50 16.99 -10.08
N VAL A 157 -13.22 16.61 -10.25
CA VAL A 157 -12.57 16.45 -11.56
C VAL A 157 -11.94 15.05 -11.62
N GLU A 158 -12.28 14.26 -12.63
CA GLU A 158 -11.58 13.03 -12.93
C GLU A 158 -10.22 13.38 -13.57
N LEU A 159 -9.13 13.12 -12.86
CA LEU A 159 -7.78 13.45 -13.31
C LEU A 159 -7.29 12.45 -14.35
N ARG A 160 -7.57 11.18 -14.11
CA ARG A 160 -7.17 10.10 -15.02
C ARG A 160 -7.99 8.84 -14.76
N ARG A 161 -8.31 8.12 -15.84
CA ARG A 161 -8.92 6.79 -15.85
C ARG A 161 -8.17 5.91 -16.85
N GLY A 162 -7.98 4.64 -16.55
CA GLY A 162 -7.32 3.69 -17.44
C GLY A 162 -6.86 2.42 -16.72
N PRO A 163 -6.00 1.62 -17.37
CA PRO A 163 -5.45 0.40 -16.77
C PRO A 163 -4.80 0.63 -15.42
N ALA A 164 -5.01 -0.29 -14.47
CA ALA A 164 -4.50 -0.14 -13.11
C ALA A 164 -2.98 0.09 -13.05
N ARG A 165 -2.19 -0.52 -13.92
CA ARG A 165 -0.72 -0.31 -14.00
C ARG A 165 -0.37 1.14 -14.30
N GLU A 166 -1.02 1.74 -15.30
CA GLU A 166 -0.76 3.12 -15.72
C GLU A 166 -1.15 4.12 -14.63
N ILE A 167 -2.31 3.90 -14.01
CA ILE A 167 -2.80 4.77 -12.93
C ILE A 167 -1.91 4.65 -11.69
N THR A 168 -1.46 3.45 -11.34
CA THR A 168 -0.54 3.23 -10.23
C THR A 168 0.81 3.92 -10.47
N ALA A 169 1.34 3.88 -11.69
CA ALA A 169 2.58 4.57 -12.06
C ALA A 169 2.42 6.10 -12.05
N ALA A 170 1.27 6.61 -12.52
CA ALA A 170 1.01 8.05 -12.55
C ALA A 170 0.79 8.65 -11.14
N PHE A 171 0.23 7.88 -10.21
CA PHE A 171 -0.10 8.31 -8.84
C PHE A 171 0.53 7.41 -7.77
N PRO A 172 1.86 7.31 -7.67
CA PRO A 172 2.56 6.31 -6.84
C PRO A 172 2.26 6.42 -5.34
N LYS A 173 1.85 7.59 -4.85
CA LYS A 173 1.47 7.80 -3.44
C LYS A 173 -0.05 7.66 -3.19
N SER A 174 -0.85 7.53 -4.24
CA SER A 174 -2.32 7.59 -4.11
C SER A 174 -3.04 6.38 -4.69
N ALA A 175 -2.42 5.64 -5.60
CA ALA A 175 -3.04 4.53 -6.32
C ALA A 175 -2.45 3.14 -5.97
N ASN A 176 -1.75 2.98 -4.83
CA ASN A 176 -1.33 1.67 -4.32
C ASN A 176 -2.51 0.68 -4.23
N VAL A 177 -3.70 1.21 -3.89
CA VAL A 177 -4.93 0.42 -3.78
C VAL A 177 -5.35 -0.23 -5.11
N ALA A 178 -5.07 0.39 -6.27
CA ALA A 178 -5.35 -0.20 -7.58
C ALA A 178 -4.48 -1.45 -7.82
N ALA A 179 -3.20 -1.39 -7.43
CA ALA A 179 -2.32 -2.54 -7.45
C ALA A 179 -2.81 -3.66 -6.53
N SER A 180 -3.27 -3.32 -5.31
CA SER A 180 -3.80 -4.32 -4.38
C SER A 180 -5.04 -5.03 -4.94
N VAL A 181 -5.93 -4.32 -5.63
CA VAL A 181 -7.10 -4.92 -6.29
C VAL A 181 -6.65 -5.85 -7.43
N ALA A 182 -5.74 -5.40 -8.31
CA ALA A 182 -5.26 -6.20 -9.43
C ALA A 182 -4.56 -7.50 -8.97
N LEU A 183 -3.79 -7.42 -7.90
CA LEU A 183 -3.15 -8.59 -7.29
C LEU A 183 -4.17 -9.53 -6.63
N ALA A 184 -5.22 -9.00 -6.02
CA ALA A 184 -6.28 -9.80 -5.41
C ALA A 184 -7.09 -10.58 -6.45
N VAL A 185 -7.44 -9.94 -7.58
CA VAL A 185 -8.15 -10.59 -8.68
C VAL A 185 -7.22 -11.40 -9.59
N ARG A 186 -5.89 -11.34 -9.38
CA ARG A 186 -4.84 -12.05 -10.13
C ARG A 186 -4.78 -11.68 -11.62
N ASP A 187 -5.29 -10.53 -11.97
CA ASP A 187 -5.36 -10.06 -13.35
C ASP A 187 -5.25 -8.53 -13.37
N TRP A 188 -4.18 -8.02 -13.97
CA TRP A 188 -3.96 -6.58 -14.11
C TRP A 188 -4.78 -5.96 -15.25
N ASP A 189 -5.09 -6.75 -16.27
CA ASP A 189 -5.67 -6.25 -17.50
C ASP A 189 -7.18 -6.03 -17.36
N VAL A 190 -7.83 -6.78 -16.44
CA VAL A 190 -9.26 -6.62 -16.15
C VAL A 190 -9.55 -5.40 -15.26
N VAL A 191 -8.52 -4.84 -14.59
CA VAL A 191 -8.71 -3.76 -13.60
C VAL A 191 -8.52 -2.40 -14.24
N GLU A 192 -9.61 -1.65 -14.29
CA GLU A 192 -9.63 -0.21 -14.56
C GLU A 192 -9.53 0.57 -13.25
N ALA A 193 -8.71 1.59 -13.22
CA ALA A 193 -8.60 2.49 -12.08
C ALA A 193 -8.89 3.94 -12.48
N ALA A 194 -9.50 4.70 -11.57
CA ALA A 194 -9.71 6.13 -11.74
C ALA A 194 -9.26 6.90 -10.51
N VAL A 195 -8.71 8.10 -10.73
CA VAL A 195 -8.35 9.07 -9.69
C VAL A 195 -9.17 10.33 -9.89
N ILE A 196 -9.95 10.67 -8.88
CA ILE A 196 -10.88 11.80 -8.86
C ILE A 196 -10.44 12.78 -7.78
N ALA A 197 -10.24 14.01 -8.18
CA ALA A 197 -9.96 15.13 -7.30
C ALA A 197 -11.27 15.81 -6.91
N ASP A 198 -11.58 15.84 -5.63
CA ASP A 198 -12.77 16.54 -5.12
C ASP A 198 -12.35 17.60 -4.10
N PRO A 199 -12.53 18.91 -4.41
CA PRO A 199 -12.15 19.97 -3.49
C PRO A 199 -12.93 19.94 -2.17
N ALA A 200 -14.14 19.38 -2.17
CA ALA A 200 -15.00 19.27 -1.00
C ALA A 200 -14.84 17.96 -0.22
N ALA A 201 -14.04 17.00 -0.71
CA ALA A 201 -13.88 15.69 -0.08
C ALA A 201 -13.30 15.79 1.35
N PRO A 202 -14.05 15.45 2.41
CA PRO A 202 -13.54 15.43 3.77
C PRO A 202 -12.77 14.14 4.08
N LEU A 203 -13.00 13.09 3.29
CA LEU A 203 -12.44 11.76 3.43
C LEU A 203 -11.84 11.29 2.11
N THR A 204 -10.85 10.42 2.18
CA THR A 204 -10.41 9.63 1.02
C THR A 204 -11.43 8.52 0.81
N SER A 205 -12.03 8.46 -0.38
CA SER A 205 -12.97 7.40 -0.77
C SER A 205 -12.32 6.44 -1.76
N HIS A 206 -12.56 5.15 -1.57
CA HIS A 206 -12.23 4.08 -2.51
C HIS A 206 -13.50 3.29 -2.78
N VAL A 207 -13.93 3.24 -4.04
CA VAL A 207 -15.07 2.45 -4.47
C VAL A 207 -14.57 1.38 -5.43
N ILE A 208 -14.75 0.12 -5.04
CA ILE A 208 -14.41 -1.04 -5.86
C ILE A 208 -15.72 -1.66 -6.34
N THR A 209 -15.88 -1.83 -7.64
CA THR A 209 -16.95 -2.62 -8.24
C THR A 209 -16.35 -3.73 -9.05
N ALA A 210 -16.87 -4.95 -8.89
CA ALA A 210 -16.36 -6.11 -9.59
C ALA A 210 -17.54 -7.02 -10.02
N VAL A 211 -17.47 -7.51 -11.25
CA VAL A 211 -18.39 -8.51 -11.81
C VAL A 211 -17.59 -9.73 -12.18
N GLY A 212 -17.96 -10.89 -11.68
CA GLY A 212 -17.22 -12.11 -11.89
C GLY A 212 -18.05 -13.37 -11.68
N PRO A 213 -17.43 -14.54 -11.80
CA PRO A 213 -18.14 -15.83 -11.83
C PRO A 213 -18.85 -16.17 -10.51
N ALA A 214 -18.43 -15.57 -9.40
CA ALA A 214 -19.03 -15.79 -8.09
C ALA A 214 -20.10 -14.74 -7.75
N GLY A 215 -20.29 -13.68 -8.55
CA GLY A 215 -21.27 -12.65 -8.33
C GLY A 215 -20.78 -11.23 -8.61
N GLU A 216 -21.55 -10.27 -8.13
CA GLU A 216 -21.27 -8.84 -8.24
C GLU A 216 -20.91 -8.27 -6.86
N TYR A 217 -19.87 -7.46 -6.82
CA TYR A 217 -19.35 -6.89 -5.57
C TYR A 217 -19.25 -5.38 -5.67
N ARG A 218 -19.61 -4.69 -4.60
CA ARG A 218 -19.34 -3.27 -4.41
C ARG A 218 -18.84 -3.02 -3.00
N PHE A 219 -17.62 -2.51 -2.89
CA PHE A 219 -17.03 -2.07 -1.63
C PHE A 219 -16.84 -0.56 -1.69
N GLU A 220 -17.36 0.14 -0.70
CA GLU A 220 -17.15 1.57 -0.53
C GLU A 220 -16.47 1.84 0.80
N ILE A 221 -15.26 2.36 0.76
CA ILE A 221 -14.43 2.63 1.93
C ILE A 221 -14.12 4.13 1.98
N LYS A 222 -14.42 4.76 3.10
CA LYS A 222 -14.13 6.18 3.35
C LYS A 222 -13.22 6.32 4.56
N ASN A 223 -11.97 6.72 4.33
CA ASN A 223 -10.95 6.86 5.35
C ASN A 223 -10.63 8.33 5.63
N ARG A 224 -10.30 8.64 6.88
CA ARG A 224 -9.70 9.93 7.22
C ARG A 224 -8.29 10.00 6.63
N PRO A 225 -7.92 11.13 6.00
CA PRO A 225 -6.53 11.38 5.61
C PRO A 225 -5.62 11.37 6.83
N SER A 226 -4.38 10.94 6.66
CA SER A 226 -3.37 11.07 7.72
C SER A 226 -3.10 12.55 8.01
N PRO A 227 -3.08 12.96 9.29
CA PRO A 227 -2.77 14.35 9.65
C PRO A 227 -1.37 14.80 9.19
N GLN A 228 -0.39 13.87 9.21
CA GLN A 228 1.00 14.17 8.82
C GLN A 228 1.21 14.10 7.31
N THR A 229 0.47 13.24 6.62
CA THR A 229 0.63 13.01 5.17
C THR A 229 -0.73 12.81 4.52
N PRO A 230 -1.43 13.89 4.11
CA PRO A 230 -2.80 13.81 3.59
C PRO A 230 -2.98 12.96 2.33
N THR A 231 -1.90 12.61 1.64
CA THR A 231 -1.91 11.65 0.51
C THR A 231 -2.11 10.20 0.96
N SER A 232 -1.90 9.90 2.25
CA SER A 232 -2.11 8.58 2.86
C SER A 232 -3.37 8.58 3.74
N SER A 233 -3.97 7.41 3.94
CA SER A 233 -5.09 7.23 4.88
C SER A 233 -4.59 6.89 6.29
N GLN A 234 -5.24 7.43 7.31
CA GLN A 234 -4.89 7.25 8.71
C GLN A 234 -4.91 5.78 9.15
N VAL A 235 -5.71 4.94 8.52
CA VAL A 235 -5.84 3.52 8.84
C VAL A 235 -4.63 2.67 8.42
N VAL A 236 -3.79 3.13 7.47
CA VAL A 236 -2.74 2.31 6.87
C VAL A 236 -1.72 1.76 7.89
N PRO A 237 -1.16 2.55 8.82
CA PRO A 237 -0.27 1.98 9.84
C PRO A 237 -0.96 0.90 10.69
N TYR A 238 -2.25 1.03 10.96
CA TYR A 238 -3.01 0.06 11.75
C TYR A 238 -3.30 -1.22 10.95
N ALA A 239 -3.46 -1.15 9.64
CA ALA A 239 -3.52 -2.33 8.79
C ALA A 239 -2.20 -3.11 8.81
N VAL A 240 -1.06 -2.41 8.87
CA VAL A 240 0.25 -3.02 9.06
C VAL A 240 0.37 -3.68 10.44
N LEU A 241 -0.04 -3.00 11.50
CA LEU A 241 -0.02 -3.56 12.87
C LEU A 241 -0.91 -4.80 12.98
N SER A 242 -2.09 -4.78 12.36
CA SER A 242 -2.98 -5.94 12.29
C SER A 242 -2.36 -7.13 11.55
N ALA A 243 -1.66 -6.85 10.43
CA ALA A 243 -0.94 -7.89 9.70
C ALA A 243 0.21 -8.49 10.54
N LEU A 244 0.97 -7.65 11.24
CA LEU A 244 2.04 -8.10 12.15
C LEU A 244 1.48 -8.94 13.31
N GLU A 245 0.37 -8.54 13.90
CA GLU A 245 -0.29 -9.33 14.95
C GLU A 245 -0.73 -10.71 14.42
N ALA A 246 -1.27 -10.76 13.20
CA ALA A 246 -1.69 -12.01 12.57
C ALA A 246 -0.53 -12.95 12.21
N LEU A 247 0.65 -12.38 11.93
CA LEU A 247 1.87 -13.15 11.63
C LEU A 247 2.58 -13.61 12.92
N ALA A 248 2.64 -12.75 13.94
CA ALA A 248 3.39 -13.01 15.17
C ALA A 248 2.67 -13.96 16.14
N THR A 249 1.34 -14.02 16.12
CA THR A 249 0.57 -14.77 17.12
C THR A 249 -0.45 -15.69 16.46
N PRO A 250 -0.39 -17.02 16.72
CA PRO A 250 -1.43 -17.94 16.25
C PRO A 250 -2.73 -17.67 16.99
N ARG A 251 -3.63 -16.94 16.38
CA ARG A 251 -4.98 -16.62 16.84
C ARG A 251 -6.01 -16.92 15.76
N ALA A 252 -7.30 -16.90 16.11
CA ALA A 252 -8.34 -16.90 15.10
C ALA A 252 -8.31 -15.56 14.36
N VAL A 253 -7.87 -15.55 13.09
CA VAL A 253 -7.78 -14.38 12.23
C VAL A 253 -8.50 -14.63 10.91
N PHE A 254 -9.09 -13.58 10.35
CA PHE A 254 -9.55 -13.64 8.97
C PHE A 254 -8.32 -13.59 8.02
N ARG A 255 -8.27 -14.50 7.04
CA ARG A 255 -7.15 -14.64 6.08
C ARG A 255 -7.66 -14.55 4.63
#